data_f42351b2794352651804c2bebaee3c97
#
_entry.id   f42351b2794352651804c2bebaee3c97
#
_cell.length_a   1.000
_cell.length_b   1.000
_cell.length_c   1.000
_cell.angle_alpha   90.00
_cell.angle_beta   90.00
_cell.angle_gamma   90.00
#
_symmetry.space_group_name_H-M   'P 1'
#
loop_
_entity.id
_entity.type
_entity.pdbx_description
1 polymer ?
#
loop_
_entity_poly.entity_id
_entity_poly.type
_entity_poly.pdbx_seq_one_letter_code
_entity_poly.pdbx_strand_id
1 'polypeptide(L)'
;MTLNAAIGIVGVLLLGFIYSFSRNVTHTGVPIEVTFPKIEPRRLAADVYQSNPIQNIKVEVLNGCGLKGIAARTAEFLRENHIDVVRSDNADHHDYPNTVIISRNENVESLKAVSKSFGVTMDDKIHIITDDPDESLGVDVTVILGKDITNFTAISDFISTVQ
;
A
#
# COMPACT_ATOMS: atom_id res chain seq x y z
N MET A 1 52.94 0.00 72.88
CA MET A 1 51.51 0.19 73.07
C MET A 1 50.82 0.89 71.89
N THR A 2 51.45 1.74 71.17
CA THR A 2 50.88 2.52 70.04
C THR A 2 50.51 1.70 68.84
N LEU A 3 51.27 0.67 68.48
CA LEU A 3 50.99 -0.16 67.29
C LEU A 3 49.69 -0.98 67.42
N ASN A 4 49.46 -1.56 68.58
CA ASN A 4 48.24 -2.34 68.81
C ASN A 4 46.97 -1.47 68.84
N ALA A 5 47.08 -0.24 69.33
CA ALA A 5 45.99 0.73 69.30
C ALA A 5 45.70 1.19 67.89
N ALA A 6 46.70 1.39 67.04
CA ALA A 6 46.55 1.76 65.66
C ALA A 6 45.85 0.63 64.86
N ILE A 7 46.21 -0.63 65.08
CA ILE A 7 45.55 -1.79 64.43
C ILE A 7 44.09 -1.89 64.85
N GLY A 8 43.82 -1.65 66.17
CA GLY A 8 42.40 -1.65 66.62
C GLY A 8 41.55 -0.57 65.96
N ILE A 9 42.07 0.64 65.81
CA ILE A 9 41.36 1.75 65.16
C ILE A 9 41.09 1.44 63.70
N VAL A 10 42.07 0.92 62.96
CA VAL A 10 41.93 0.55 61.56
C VAL A 10 40.89 -0.58 61.42
N GLY A 11 40.89 -1.57 62.29
CA GLY A 11 39.94 -2.65 62.33
C GLY A 11 38.48 -2.16 62.50
N VAL A 12 38.25 -1.22 63.41
CA VAL A 12 36.91 -0.63 63.62
C VAL A 12 36.48 0.19 62.43
N LEU A 13 37.38 0.94 61.81
CA LEU A 13 37.04 1.72 60.60
C LEU A 13 36.68 0.80 59.40
N LEU A 14 37.39 -0.31 59.20
CA LEU A 14 37.12 -1.29 58.19
C LEU A 14 35.74 -1.97 58.40
N LEU A 15 35.43 -2.37 59.63
CA LEU A 15 34.15 -2.94 60.01
C LEU A 15 33.01 -1.94 59.77
N GLY A 16 33.22 -0.68 60.14
CA GLY A 16 32.26 0.39 59.88
C GLY A 16 32.00 0.60 58.37
N PHE A 17 33.07 0.54 57.55
CA PHE A 17 32.99 0.66 56.12
C PHE A 17 32.23 -0.53 55.49
N ILE A 18 32.59 -1.76 55.89
CA ILE A 18 31.89 -2.96 55.39
C ILE A 18 30.41 -2.94 55.77
N TYR A 19 30.08 -2.53 57.00
CA TYR A 19 28.70 -2.40 57.45
C TYR A 19 27.95 -1.34 56.67
N SER A 20 28.52 -0.17 56.46
CA SER A 20 27.92 0.90 55.64
C SER A 20 27.73 0.49 54.22
N PHE A 21 28.71 -0.18 53.61
CA PHE A 21 28.64 -0.68 52.24
C PHE A 21 27.56 -1.76 52.11
N SER A 22 27.51 -2.72 53.02
CA SER A 22 26.49 -3.79 53.05
C SER A 22 25.08 -3.24 53.12
N ARG A 23 24.85 -2.19 53.93
CA ARG A 23 23.52 -1.55 53.98
C ARG A 23 23.18 -0.77 52.72
N ASN A 24 24.15 -0.25 52.01
CA ASN A 24 23.95 0.57 50.83
C ASN A 24 23.79 -0.27 49.54
N VAL A 25 24.22 -1.54 49.58
CA VAL A 25 24.06 -2.49 48.44
C VAL A 25 22.66 -3.09 48.38
N THR A 26 21.87 -3.05 49.46
CA THR A 26 20.46 -3.42 49.42
C THR A 26 19.63 -2.27 48.82
N HIS A 27 19.96 -1.84 47.61
CA HIS A 27 19.01 -1.13 46.80
C HIS A 27 17.97 -2.17 46.38
N THR A 28 16.86 -2.20 47.07
CA THR A 28 15.60 -2.73 46.50
C THR A 28 15.33 -1.90 45.27
N GLY A 29 15.78 -2.39 44.12
CA GLY A 29 15.41 -1.80 42.85
C GLY A 29 13.91 -1.67 42.84
N VAL A 30 13.38 -0.46 42.63
CA VAL A 30 11.97 -0.27 42.36
C VAL A 30 11.69 -1.16 41.17
N PRO A 31 10.77 -2.14 41.26
CA PRO A 31 10.43 -2.95 40.09
C PRO A 31 9.97 -1.99 39.00
N ILE A 32 10.73 -1.91 37.90
CA ILE A 32 10.31 -1.16 36.74
C ILE A 32 9.17 -1.97 36.17
N GLU A 33 7.94 -1.58 36.46
CA GLU A 33 6.76 -2.12 35.83
C GLU A 33 6.78 -1.63 34.38
N VAL A 34 7.35 -2.44 33.50
CA VAL A 34 7.34 -2.18 32.06
C VAL A 34 5.92 -2.45 31.58
N THR A 35 5.08 -1.43 31.63
CA THR A 35 3.77 -1.46 31.00
C THR A 35 4.02 -1.34 29.49
N PHE A 36 4.05 -2.46 28.79
CA PHE A 36 4.00 -2.44 27.33
C PHE A 36 2.68 -1.80 26.90
N PRO A 37 2.69 -0.78 26.05
CA PRO A 37 1.45 -0.30 25.46
C PRO A 37 0.78 -1.51 24.79
N LYS A 38 -0.52 -1.69 25.08
CA LYS A 38 -1.33 -2.71 24.44
C LYS A 38 -1.28 -2.43 22.92
N ILE A 39 -0.31 -3.04 22.26
CA ILE A 39 -0.20 -2.96 20.81
C ILE A 39 -1.42 -3.71 20.31
N GLU A 40 -2.41 -2.97 19.79
CA GLU A 40 -3.46 -3.58 19.00
C GLU A 40 -2.78 -4.49 17.97
N PRO A 41 -3.23 -5.73 17.81
CA PRO A 41 -2.60 -6.63 16.85
C PRO A 41 -2.55 -5.90 15.52
N ARG A 42 -1.35 -5.54 15.08
CA ARG A 42 -1.17 -5.01 13.73
C ARG A 42 -1.83 -6.04 12.83
N ARG A 43 -2.86 -5.61 12.10
CA ARG A 43 -3.45 -6.45 11.08
C ARG A 43 -2.30 -6.93 10.22
N LEU A 44 -2.06 -8.23 10.22
CA LEU A 44 -1.01 -8.82 9.41
C LEU A 44 -1.31 -8.44 7.96
N ALA A 45 -0.29 -8.28 7.14
CA ALA A 45 -0.49 -7.95 5.73
C ALA A 45 -1.46 -8.94 5.06
N ALA A 46 -1.47 -10.20 5.51
CA ALA A 46 -2.44 -11.21 5.07
C ALA A 46 -3.89 -10.85 5.41
N ASP A 47 -4.17 -10.31 6.63
CA ASP A 47 -5.52 -9.95 7.03
C ASP A 47 -6.01 -8.72 6.25
N VAL A 48 -5.10 -7.78 5.94
CA VAL A 48 -5.41 -6.62 5.10
C VAL A 48 -5.70 -7.05 3.67
N TYR A 49 -4.91 -7.99 3.15
CA TYR A 49 -5.11 -8.55 1.80
C TYR A 49 -6.41 -9.35 1.69
N GLN A 50 -6.79 -10.13 2.74
CA GLN A 50 -8.06 -10.87 2.76
C GLN A 50 -9.28 -9.94 2.86
N SER A 51 -9.16 -8.80 3.56
CA SER A 51 -10.26 -7.83 3.66
C SER A 51 -10.43 -6.97 2.41
N ASN A 52 -9.36 -6.77 1.64
CA ASN A 52 -9.35 -6.01 0.41
C ASN A 52 -8.49 -6.77 -0.63
N PRO A 53 -8.99 -7.87 -1.18
CA PRO A 53 -8.22 -8.59 -2.20
C PRO A 53 -8.05 -7.68 -3.41
N ILE A 54 -6.79 -7.46 -3.79
CA ILE A 54 -6.50 -6.91 -5.12
C ILE A 54 -7.08 -7.94 -6.07
N GLN A 55 -8.01 -7.50 -6.90
CA GLN A 55 -8.56 -8.39 -7.93
C GLN A 55 -7.37 -8.79 -8.81
N ASN A 56 -7.21 -10.09 -9.05
CA ASN A 56 -6.13 -10.59 -9.89
C ASN A 56 -6.42 -10.31 -11.37
N ILE A 57 -6.75 -9.04 -11.66
CA ILE A 57 -7.08 -8.52 -12.98
C ILE A 57 -5.93 -7.64 -13.43
N LYS A 58 -5.25 -8.04 -14.48
CA LYS A 58 -4.13 -7.30 -15.06
C LYS A 58 -4.63 -6.40 -16.18
N VAL A 59 -4.41 -5.11 -16.00
CA VAL A 59 -4.86 -4.09 -16.96
C VAL A 59 -3.68 -3.33 -17.54
N GLU A 60 -3.78 -3.03 -18.81
CA GLU A 60 -2.95 -2.08 -19.52
C GLU A 60 -3.76 -0.82 -19.83
N VAL A 61 -3.17 0.36 -19.60
CA VAL A 61 -3.80 1.64 -19.90
C VAL A 61 -2.97 2.39 -20.93
N LEU A 62 -3.58 2.72 -22.07
CA LEU A 62 -2.92 3.39 -23.18
C LEU A 62 -3.52 4.78 -23.43
N ASN A 63 -2.66 5.79 -23.56
CA ASN A 63 -3.08 7.15 -23.87
C ASN A 63 -3.30 7.31 -25.39
N GLY A 64 -4.54 7.28 -25.83
CA GLY A 64 -4.97 7.52 -27.21
C GLY A 64 -5.56 8.91 -27.46
N CYS A 65 -5.70 9.77 -26.42
CA CYS A 65 -6.21 11.13 -26.56
C CYS A 65 -5.10 12.21 -26.62
N GLY A 66 -3.85 11.86 -26.32
CA GLY A 66 -2.72 12.78 -26.34
C GLY A 66 -2.63 13.72 -25.12
N LEU A 67 -3.50 13.61 -24.12
CA LEU A 67 -3.41 14.39 -22.88
C LEU A 67 -2.23 13.89 -22.04
N LYS A 68 -1.32 14.83 -21.71
CA LYS A 68 -0.12 14.48 -20.93
C LYS A 68 -0.47 13.91 -19.56
N GLY A 69 0.07 12.72 -19.25
CA GLY A 69 -0.05 12.09 -17.95
C GLY A 69 -1.40 11.42 -17.67
N ILE A 70 -2.34 11.43 -18.62
CA ILE A 70 -3.68 10.88 -18.40
C ILE A 70 -3.65 9.36 -18.14
N ALA A 71 -2.81 8.61 -18.87
CA ALA A 71 -2.68 7.16 -18.66
C ALA A 71 -2.19 6.83 -17.24
N ALA A 72 -1.19 7.58 -16.73
CA ALA A 72 -0.68 7.39 -15.38
C ALA A 72 -1.75 7.69 -14.32
N ARG A 73 -2.49 8.79 -14.46
CA ARG A 73 -3.58 9.16 -13.54
C ARG A 73 -4.73 8.15 -13.58
N THR A 74 -5.09 7.67 -14.75
CA THR A 74 -6.10 6.61 -14.89
C THR A 74 -5.61 5.29 -14.28
N ALA A 75 -4.31 4.99 -14.40
CA ALA A 75 -3.73 3.83 -13.76
C ALA A 75 -3.80 3.93 -12.21
N GLU A 76 -3.56 5.12 -11.65
CA GLU A 76 -3.73 5.36 -10.21
C GLU A 76 -5.18 5.18 -9.78
N PHE A 77 -6.12 5.75 -10.52
CA PHE A 77 -7.56 5.58 -10.29
C PHE A 77 -7.98 4.11 -10.27
N LEU A 78 -7.52 3.31 -11.24
CA LEU A 78 -7.82 1.88 -11.29
C LEU A 78 -7.20 1.10 -10.12
N ARG A 79 -5.97 1.46 -9.70
CA ARG A 79 -5.32 0.85 -8.53
C ARG A 79 -6.07 1.15 -7.24
N GLU A 80 -6.63 2.35 -7.07
CA GLU A 80 -7.51 2.67 -5.94
C GLU A 80 -8.80 1.83 -5.96
N ASN A 81 -9.26 1.43 -7.13
CA ASN A 81 -10.37 0.49 -7.31
C ASN A 81 -9.92 -0.99 -7.23
N HIS A 82 -8.73 -1.27 -6.69
CA HIS A 82 -8.17 -2.61 -6.49
C HIS A 82 -7.92 -3.41 -7.78
N ILE A 83 -7.69 -2.73 -8.89
CA ILE A 83 -7.34 -3.32 -10.18
C ILE A 83 -5.83 -3.18 -10.38
N ASP A 84 -5.15 -4.28 -10.75
CA ASP A 84 -3.70 -4.26 -10.98
C ASP A 84 -3.38 -3.71 -12.38
N VAL A 85 -2.86 -2.49 -12.44
CA VAL A 85 -2.39 -1.89 -13.70
C VAL A 85 -0.92 -2.20 -13.87
N VAL A 86 -0.62 -3.11 -14.79
CA VAL A 86 0.73 -3.60 -15.06
C VAL A 86 1.51 -2.69 -16.00
N ARG A 87 0.82 -1.93 -16.87
CA ARG A 87 1.45 -1.00 -17.80
C ARG A 87 0.57 0.23 -18.03
N SER A 88 1.20 1.41 -18.11
CA SER A 88 0.57 2.64 -18.59
C SER A 88 1.52 3.31 -19.58
N ASP A 89 1.08 3.50 -20.82
CA ASP A 89 1.91 4.00 -21.92
C ASP A 89 1.08 4.81 -22.92
N ASN A 90 1.69 5.23 -24.02
CA ASN A 90 0.98 5.83 -25.13
C ASN A 90 0.40 4.75 -26.06
N ALA A 91 -0.76 5.02 -26.64
CA ALA A 91 -1.30 4.23 -27.75
C ALA A 91 -0.45 4.41 -29.02
N ASP A 92 -0.74 3.64 -30.04
CA ASP A 92 -0.10 3.74 -31.37
C ASP A 92 -0.30 5.11 -32.02
N HIS A 93 -1.43 5.77 -31.73
CA HIS A 93 -1.71 7.16 -32.13
C HIS A 93 -2.56 7.88 -31.07
N HIS A 94 -2.75 9.20 -31.23
CA HIS A 94 -3.46 10.05 -30.25
C HIS A 94 -4.80 10.59 -30.76
N ASP A 95 -5.41 9.90 -31.71
CA ASP A 95 -6.64 10.36 -32.37
C ASP A 95 -7.86 9.51 -32.05
N TYR A 96 -7.81 8.72 -30.98
CA TYR A 96 -8.95 7.92 -30.53
C TYR A 96 -10.09 8.85 -30.08
N PRO A 97 -11.26 8.80 -30.76
CA PRO A 97 -12.39 9.66 -30.40
C PRO A 97 -13.02 9.22 -29.08
N ASN A 98 -13.11 7.91 -28.86
CA ASN A 98 -13.74 7.30 -27.69
C ASN A 98 -12.76 6.46 -26.91
N THR A 99 -12.96 6.42 -25.60
CA THR A 99 -12.29 5.48 -24.70
C THR A 99 -12.81 4.07 -24.97
N VAL A 100 -11.90 3.13 -25.12
CA VAL A 100 -12.23 1.75 -25.46
C VAL A 100 -11.65 0.79 -24.44
N ILE A 101 -12.48 -0.13 -23.96
CA ILE A 101 -12.12 -1.19 -23.01
C ILE A 101 -12.19 -2.50 -23.78
N ILE A 102 -11.03 -3.13 -23.98
CA ILE A 102 -10.87 -4.31 -24.82
C ILE A 102 -10.59 -5.51 -23.94
N SER A 103 -11.42 -6.56 -24.05
CA SER A 103 -11.12 -7.84 -23.41
C SER A 103 -9.98 -8.54 -24.15
N ARG A 104 -8.98 -9.03 -23.41
CA ARG A 104 -7.83 -9.76 -23.98
C ARG A 104 -7.85 -11.26 -23.65
N ASN A 105 -8.80 -11.66 -22.83
CA ASN A 105 -9.03 -13.06 -22.50
C ASN A 105 -10.53 -13.37 -22.42
N GLU A 106 -10.87 -14.62 -22.17
CA GLU A 106 -12.26 -15.07 -22.05
C GLU A 106 -12.90 -14.70 -20.68
N ASN A 107 -12.17 -14.02 -19.80
CA ASN A 107 -12.64 -13.69 -18.44
C ASN A 107 -13.53 -12.44 -18.45
N VAL A 108 -14.83 -12.64 -18.64
CA VAL A 108 -15.84 -11.57 -18.63
C VAL A 108 -15.87 -10.78 -17.31
N GLU A 109 -15.51 -11.39 -16.18
CA GLU A 109 -15.52 -10.70 -14.90
C GLU A 109 -14.43 -9.61 -14.82
N SER A 110 -13.28 -9.84 -15.46
CA SER A 110 -12.22 -8.82 -15.57
C SER A 110 -12.71 -7.60 -16.35
N LEU A 111 -13.32 -7.85 -17.50
CA LEU A 111 -13.91 -6.79 -18.32
C LEU A 111 -14.99 -6.02 -17.57
N LYS A 112 -15.88 -6.74 -16.87
CA LYS A 112 -16.97 -6.16 -16.08
C LYS A 112 -16.46 -5.29 -14.91
N ALA A 113 -15.42 -5.73 -14.22
CA ALA A 113 -14.84 -4.96 -13.12
C ALA A 113 -14.24 -3.64 -13.61
N VAL A 114 -13.49 -3.68 -14.73
CA VAL A 114 -12.90 -2.49 -15.34
C VAL A 114 -13.99 -1.55 -15.85
N SER A 115 -14.98 -2.07 -16.62
CA SER A 115 -16.09 -1.28 -17.16
C SER A 115 -16.88 -0.59 -16.06
N LYS A 116 -17.12 -1.28 -14.94
CA LYS A 116 -17.80 -0.71 -13.77
C LYS A 116 -17.03 0.46 -13.17
N SER A 117 -15.70 0.40 -13.12
CA SER A 117 -14.87 1.50 -12.59
C SER A 117 -14.99 2.76 -13.46
N PHE A 118 -15.19 2.59 -14.77
CA PHE A 118 -15.46 3.70 -15.69
C PHE A 118 -16.94 4.14 -15.72
N GLY A 119 -17.83 3.40 -15.06
CA GLY A 119 -19.28 3.65 -15.14
C GLY A 119 -19.90 3.23 -16.48
N VAL A 120 -19.22 2.36 -17.23
CA VAL A 120 -19.66 1.85 -18.52
C VAL A 120 -20.45 0.55 -18.34
N THR A 121 -21.58 0.42 -19.03
CA THR A 121 -22.37 -0.82 -19.02
C THR A 121 -21.83 -1.80 -20.05
N MET A 122 -21.98 -3.10 -19.79
CA MET A 122 -21.48 -4.16 -20.69
C MET A 122 -22.15 -4.17 -22.07
N ASP A 123 -23.30 -3.53 -22.22
CA ASP A 123 -24.04 -3.42 -23.50
C ASP A 123 -23.54 -2.25 -24.36
N ASP A 124 -22.61 -1.46 -23.86
CA ASP A 124 -22.08 -0.30 -24.57
C ASP A 124 -21.06 -0.71 -25.63
N LYS A 125 -21.56 -0.81 -26.89
CA LYS A 125 -20.73 -1.20 -28.04
C LYS A 125 -19.77 -0.14 -28.54
N ILE A 126 -19.82 1.07 -27.99
CA ILE A 126 -18.90 2.16 -28.32
C ILE A 126 -17.62 2.00 -27.51
N HIS A 127 -17.77 1.71 -26.22
CA HIS A 127 -16.69 1.67 -25.27
C HIS A 127 -16.19 0.25 -24.97
N ILE A 128 -16.97 -0.79 -25.25
CA ILE A 128 -16.58 -2.18 -25.00
C ILE A 128 -16.36 -2.93 -26.29
N ILE A 129 -15.15 -3.47 -26.43
CA ILE A 129 -14.78 -4.36 -27.53
C ILE A 129 -14.39 -5.71 -26.94
N THR A 130 -15.06 -6.75 -27.43
CA THR A 130 -14.66 -8.13 -27.18
C THR A 130 -14.00 -8.62 -28.45
N ASP A 131 -12.70 -8.58 -28.49
CA ASP A 131 -11.88 -9.05 -29.60
C ASP A 131 -11.45 -10.50 -29.34
N ASP A 132 -10.82 -11.13 -30.36
CA ASP A 132 -10.23 -12.46 -30.17
C ASP A 132 -9.18 -12.40 -29.04
N PRO A 133 -9.18 -13.39 -28.12
CA PRO A 133 -8.25 -13.40 -27.01
C PRO A 133 -6.80 -13.33 -27.48
N ASP A 134 -6.05 -12.37 -27.00
CA ASP A 134 -4.61 -12.25 -27.26
C ASP A 134 -3.83 -12.37 -25.94
N GLU A 135 -3.61 -13.59 -25.54
CA GLU A 135 -2.87 -13.91 -24.30
C GLU A 135 -1.39 -13.51 -24.36
N SER A 136 -0.86 -13.21 -25.56
CA SER A 136 0.56 -12.84 -25.72
C SER A 136 0.91 -11.55 -25.01
N LEU A 137 -0.06 -10.67 -24.79
CA LEU A 137 0.12 -9.41 -24.07
C LEU A 137 0.27 -9.58 -22.55
N GLY A 138 -0.14 -10.73 -22.00
CA GLY A 138 -0.07 -11.00 -20.55
C GLY A 138 -0.97 -10.12 -19.69
N VAL A 139 -1.99 -9.50 -20.28
CA VAL A 139 -3.02 -8.67 -19.65
C VAL A 139 -4.42 -9.22 -19.91
N ASP A 140 -5.34 -8.97 -19.00
CA ASP A 140 -6.73 -9.40 -19.13
C ASP A 140 -7.57 -8.38 -19.90
N VAL A 141 -7.26 -7.09 -19.70
CA VAL A 141 -7.98 -5.97 -20.31
C VAL A 141 -7.01 -4.89 -20.75
N THR A 142 -7.22 -4.35 -21.95
CA THR A 142 -6.54 -3.13 -22.44
C THR A 142 -7.54 -1.98 -22.46
N VAL A 143 -7.18 -0.86 -21.83
CA VAL A 143 -7.96 0.38 -21.86
C VAL A 143 -7.24 1.39 -22.72
N ILE A 144 -7.84 1.83 -23.82
CA ILE A 144 -7.33 2.92 -24.66
C ILE A 144 -8.16 4.16 -24.36
N LEU A 145 -7.51 5.20 -23.83
CA LEU A 145 -8.18 6.45 -23.46
C LEU A 145 -8.41 7.33 -24.68
N GLY A 146 -9.66 7.63 -24.96
CA GLY A 146 -10.07 8.52 -26.05
C GLY A 146 -10.25 9.97 -25.60
N LYS A 147 -10.62 10.83 -26.56
CA LYS A 147 -10.88 12.26 -26.32
C LYS A 147 -12.08 12.51 -25.40
N ASP A 148 -12.95 11.53 -25.23
CA ASP A 148 -14.13 11.52 -24.38
C ASP A 148 -13.82 11.21 -22.90
N ILE A 149 -12.55 10.93 -22.54
CA ILE A 149 -12.17 10.53 -21.17
C ILE A 149 -12.64 11.52 -20.11
N THR A 150 -12.74 12.79 -20.44
CA THR A 150 -13.23 13.84 -19.54
C THR A 150 -14.73 13.75 -19.26
N ASN A 151 -15.48 12.97 -20.05
CA ASN A 151 -16.92 12.76 -19.85
C ASN A 151 -17.19 11.69 -18.80
N PHE A 152 -16.20 10.89 -18.44
CA PHE A 152 -16.30 9.87 -17.39
C PHE A 152 -16.18 10.51 -16.02
N THR A 153 -17.32 10.75 -15.37
CA THR A 153 -17.42 11.49 -14.10
C THR A 153 -16.47 10.94 -13.04
N ALA A 154 -16.42 9.61 -12.88
CA ALA A 154 -15.57 8.98 -11.86
C ALA A 154 -14.08 9.31 -12.03
N ILE A 155 -13.59 9.36 -13.26
CA ILE A 155 -12.19 9.68 -13.57
C ILE A 155 -11.96 11.19 -13.51
N SER A 156 -12.88 12.00 -14.04
CA SER A 156 -12.75 13.46 -14.04
C SER A 156 -12.71 14.01 -12.61
N ASP A 157 -13.54 13.48 -11.72
CA ASP A 157 -13.56 13.85 -10.30
C ASP A 157 -12.25 13.44 -9.61
N PHE A 158 -11.74 12.23 -9.88
CA PHE A 158 -10.46 11.78 -9.35
C PHE A 158 -9.30 12.69 -9.79
N ILE A 159 -9.21 13.00 -11.08
CA ILE A 159 -8.14 13.85 -11.63
C ILE A 159 -8.20 15.27 -11.06
N SER A 160 -9.41 15.81 -10.79
CA SER A 160 -9.58 17.14 -10.21
C SER A 160 -9.21 17.20 -8.73
N THR A 161 -9.32 16.09 -8.02
CA THR A 161 -9.02 16.01 -6.56
C THR A 161 -7.52 15.92 -6.28
N VAL A 162 -6.72 15.44 -7.23
CA VAL A 162 -5.26 15.19 -7.09
C VAL A 162 -4.40 16.37 -7.58
N GLN A 163 -4.99 17.55 -7.78
CA GLN A 163 -4.23 18.78 -8.09
C GLN A 163 -3.80 19.49 -6.78
#